data_db1737261080e95bcf0d7be78c79513a
#
_entry.id   db1737261080e95bcf0d7be78c79513a
#
_cell.length_a   1.000
_cell.length_b   1.000
_cell.length_c   1.000
_cell.angle_alpha   90.00
_cell.angle_beta   90.00
_cell.angle_gamma   90.00
#
_symmetry.space_group_name_H-M   'P 1'
#
loop_
_entity.id
_entity.type
_entity.pdbx_description
1 polymer ?
#
loop_
_entity_poly.entity_id
_entity_poly.type
_entity_poly.pdbx_seq_one_letter_code
_entity_poly.pdbx_strand_id
1 'polypeptide(L)'
;MINQIKMSGNIPKRRLTLLLLIIVVVMAVGVLIIPRITLFVRSYVEVQPLLERARTIMDGTADPAPSEELDGELYFWSWDYERNTYPRTAYIEVSPIKITNIISDSSDRAILTVSFHIIQYRADGERDSCLYCTDNKWYVRKNGNRWIVYKIETKP
;
A
#
# COMPACT_ATOMS: atom_id res chain seq x y z
N MET A 1 -59.17 -11.48 33.15
CA MET A 1 -59.05 -12.40 32.01
C MET A 1 -57.90 -11.91 31.14
N ILE A 2 -56.72 -12.52 31.26
CA ILE A 2 -55.54 -12.16 30.45
C ILE A 2 -55.44 -13.17 29.32
N ASN A 3 -55.69 -12.69 28.11
CA ASN A 3 -55.55 -13.50 26.90
C ASN A 3 -54.07 -13.76 26.62
N GLN A 4 -53.60 -14.95 26.85
CA GLN A 4 -52.29 -15.43 26.39
C GLN A 4 -52.37 -15.67 24.87
N ILE A 5 -51.71 -14.76 24.10
CA ILE A 5 -51.49 -14.96 22.70
C ILE A 5 -50.38 -16.02 22.54
N LYS A 6 -50.77 -17.25 22.29
CA LYS A 6 -49.89 -18.37 22.00
C LYS A 6 -49.40 -18.20 20.56
N MET A 7 -48.27 -17.53 20.35
CA MET A 7 -47.59 -17.52 19.06
C MET A 7 -46.89 -18.87 18.82
N SER A 8 -47.64 -19.85 18.36
CA SER A 8 -47.11 -21.10 17.80
C SER A 8 -46.81 -20.88 16.33
N GLY A 9 -45.71 -20.24 16.01
CA GLY A 9 -45.22 -20.09 14.65
C GLY A 9 -44.37 -21.30 14.26
N ASN A 10 -44.98 -22.38 13.75
CA ASN A 10 -44.26 -23.45 13.09
C ASN A 10 -43.55 -22.92 11.85
N ILE A 11 -42.26 -22.60 11.97
CA ILE A 11 -41.41 -22.24 10.83
C ILE A 11 -41.37 -23.48 9.89
N PRO A 12 -41.81 -23.39 8.65
CA PRO A 12 -41.78 -24.52 7.74
C PRO A 12 -40.36 -25.04 7.57
N LYS A 13 -40.13 -26.33 7.70
CA LYS A 13 -38.80 -26.98 7.67
C LYS A 13 -37.91 -26.47 6.54
N ARG A 14 -38.45 -26.18 5.36
CA ARG A 14 -37.75 -25.59 4.22
C ARG A 14 -37.13 -24.20 4.55
N ARG A 15 -37.84 -23.34 5.29
CA ARG A 15 -37.31 -22.00 5.69
C ARG A 15 -36.19 -22.12 6.72
N LEU A 16 -36.32 -23.07 7.63
CA LEU A 16 -35.28 -23.33 8.62
C LEU A 16 -33.99 -23.85 7.95
N THR A 17 -34.10 -24.78 7.00
CA THR A 17 -32.98 -25.32 6.24
C THR A 17 -32.30 -24.21 5.41
N LEU A 18 -33.07 -23.35 4.76
CA LEU A 18 -32.52 -22.21 4.01
C LEU A 18 -31.77 -21.22 4.90
N LEU A 19 -32.31 -20.93 6.07
CA LEU A 19 -31.72 -20.04 7.05
C LEU A 19 -30.38 -20.58 7.59
N LEU A 20 -30.34 -21.88 7.89
CA LEU A 20 -29.13 -22.59 8.30
C LEU A 20 -28.07 -22.57 7.18
N LEU A 21 -28.47 -22.78 5.94
CA LEU A 21 -27.56 -22.72 4.80
C LEU A 21 -26.95 -21.32 4.63
N ILE A 22 -27.75 -20.27 4.74
CA ILE A 22 -27.29 -18.88 4.69
C ILE A 22 -26.30 -18.60 5.81
N ILE A 23 -26.58 -19.02 7.04
CA ILE A 23 -25.68 -18.83 8.18
C ILE A 23 -24.33 -19.54 7.94
N VAL A 24 -24.35 -20.78 7.44
CA VAL A 24 -23.14 -21.54 7.14
C VAL A 24 -22.30 -20.82 6.04
N VAL A 25 -22.95 -20.33 4.98
CA VAL A 25 -22.27 -19.58 3.91
C VAL A 25 -21.66 -18.29 4.44
N VAL A 26 -22.41 -17.51 5.24
CA VAL A 26 -21.91 -16.26 5.84
C VAL A 26 -20.73 -16.53 6.77
N MET A 27 -20.80 -17.56 7.58
CA MET A 27 -19.70 -17.97 8.46
C MET A 27 -18.47 -18.41 7.66
N ALA A 28 -18.65 -19.22 6.61
CA ALA A 28 -17.56 -19.66 5.75
C ALA A 28 -16.88 -18.49 5.03
N VAL A 29 -17.68 -17.57 4.49
CA VAL A 29 -17.17 -16.33 3.86
C VAL A 29 -16.44 -15.46 4.88
N GLY A 30 -16.99 -15.31 6.09
CA GLY A 30 -16.34 -14.55 7.18
C GLY A 30 -14.97 -15.11 7.55
N VAL A 31 -14.88 -16.43 7.74
CA VAL A 31 -13.60 -17.11 8.09
C VAL A 31 -12.55 -16.97 7.00
N LEU A 32 -12.94 -16.90 5.72
CA LEU A 32 -12.00 -16.78 4.60
C LEU A 32 -11.59 -15.32 4.30
N ILE A 33 -12.51 -14.37 4.46
CA ILE A 33 -12.30 -12.99 4.04
C ILE A 33 -11.71 -12.13 5.16
N ILE A 34 -12.20 -12.28 6.40
CA ILE A 34 -11.75 -11.45 7.53
C ILE A 34 -10.23 -11.50 7.75
N PRO A 35 -9.56 -12.67 7.78
CA PRO A 35 -8.11 -12.72 7.95
C PRO A 35 -7.35 -12.01 6.83
N ARG A 36 -7.82 -12.11 5.59
CA ARG A 36 -7.19 -11.44 4.44
C ARG A 36 -7.31 -9.92 4.52
N ILE A 37 -8.50 -9.41 4.89
CA ILE A 37 -8.71 -7.96 5.08
C ILE A 37 -7.83 -7.47 6.24
N THR A 38 -7.78 -8.20 7.34
CA THR A 38 -6.98 -7.82 8.51
C THR A 38 -5.49 -7.76 8.18
N LEU A 39 -4.97 -8.75 7.44
CA LEU A 39 -3.58 -8.75 6.97
C LEU A 39 -3.30 -7.59 6.02
N PHE A 40 -4.20 -7.32 5.08
CA PHE A 40 -4.07 -6.20 4.17
C PHE A 40 -4.03 -4.86 4.90
N VAL A 41 -4.99 -4.59 5.79
CA VAL A 41 -5.07 -3.35 6.57
C VAL A 41 -3.84 -3.18 7.45
N ARG A 42 -3.42 -4.25 8.12
CA ARG A 42 -2.22 -4.23 8.95
C ARG A 42 -0.97 -3.92 8.13
N SER A 43 -0.77 -4.63 7.01
CA SER A 43 0.37 -4.39 6.12
C SER A 43 0.34 -2.97 5.55
N TYR A 44 -0.83 -2.48 5.16
CA TYR A 44 -1.00 -1.13 4.66
C TYR A 44 -0.55 -0.08 5.69
N VAL A 45 -0.99 -0.19 6.95
CA VAL A 45 -0.62 0.75 8.02
C VAL A 45 0.87 0.65 8.36
N GLU A 46 1.41 -0.56 8.42
CA GLU A 46 2.81 -0.79 8.77
C GLU A 46 3.81 -0.25 7.73
N VAL A 47 3.41 -0.17 6.44
CA VAL A 47 4.30 0.34 5.38
C VAL A 47 4.17 1.85 5.13
N GLN A 48 3.18 2.54 5.70
CA GLN A 48 3.03 4.00 5.52
C GLN A 48 4.28 4.81 5.89
N PRO A 49 4.97 4.55 7.02
CA PRO A 49 6.20 5.25 7.34
C PRO A 49 7.32 5.05 6.31
N LEU A 50 7.37 3.87 5.66
CA LEU A 50 8.32 3.62 4.57
C LEU A 50 8.02 4.50 3.35
N LEU A 51 6.75 4.62 2.95
CA LEU A 51 6.35 5.40 1.78
C LEU A 51 6.62 6.89 2.00
N GLU A 52 6.30 7.41 3.19
CA GLU A 52 6.57 8.80 3.51
C GLU A 52 8.06 9.09 3.53
N ARG A 53 8.87 8.22 4.15
CA ARG A 53 10.32 8.33 4.12
C ARG A 53 10.88 8.25 2.70
N ALA A 54 10.38 7.32 1.88
CA ALA A 54 10.80 7.22 0.48
C ALA A 54 10.50 8.52 -0.28
N ARG A 55 9.33 9.11 -0.06
CA ARG A 55 8.96 10.39 -0.65
C ARG A 55 9.92 11.51 -0.27
N THR A 56 10.22 11.66 1.03
CA THR A 56 11.11 12.71 1.53
C THR A 56 12.56 12.55 1.06
N ILE A 57 12.99 11.33 0.77
CA ILE A 57 14.30 11.09 0.17
C ILE A 57 14.29 11.45 -1.32
N MET A 58 13.24 11.04 -2.02
CA MET A 58 13.09 11.34 -3.44
C MET A 58 13.01 12.85 -3.69
N ASP A 59 12.30 13.62 -2.87
CA ASP A 59 12.16 15.07 -3.02
C ASP A 59 13.34 15.87 -2.41
N GLY A 60 14.32 15.19 -1.81
CA GLY A 60 15.51 15.79 -1.25
C GLY A 60 15.30 16.51 0.09
N THR A 61 14.15 16.33 0.73
CA THR A 61 13.88 16.93 2.06
C THR A 61 14.47 16.10 3.21
N ALA A 62 14.89 14.86 2.95
CA ALA A 62 15.63 14.03 3.89
C ALA A 62 16.87 13.48 3.21
N ASP A 63 17.98 13.46 3.96
CA ASP A 63 19.19 12.80 3.49
C ASP A 63 18.93 11.31 3.26
N PRO A 64 19.45 10.74 2.15
CA PRO A 64 19.42 9.31 1.96
C PRO A 64 20.17 8.67 3.12
N ALA A 65 19.51 7.82 3.88
CA ALA A 65 20.18 7.04 4.89
C ALA A 65 21.28 6.17 4.25
N PRO A 66 22.35 5.85 5.00
CA PRO A 66 23.37 4.95 4.51
C PRO A 66 22.77 3.69 3.93
N SER A 67 23.41 3.10 2.96
CA SER A 67 22.99 2.01 2.06
C SER A 67 22.27 0.78 2.68
N GLU A 68 22.27 0.66 4.00
CA GLU A 68 21.57 -0.42 4.70
C GLU A 68 20.04 -0.22 4.86
N GLU A 69 19.55 1.02 4.76
CA GLU A 69 18.13 1.35 4.94
C GLU A 69 17.36 1.60 3.64
N LEU A 70 18.10 1.95 2.59
CA LEU A 70 17.53 2.26 1.28
C LEU A 70 18.39 1.55 0.26
N ASP A 71 17.87 0.50 -0.30
CA ASP A 71 18.52 -0.14 -1.43
C ASP A 71 18.89 0.90 -2.48
N GLY A 72 20.02 0.68 -3.14
CA GLY A 72 20.55 1.58 -4.16
C GLY A 72 19.55 1.95 -5.26
N GLU A 73 18.45 1.20 -5.38
CA GLU A 73 17.38 1.51 -6.31
C GLU A 73 16.57 2.75 -5.93
N LEU A 74 16.30 3.01 -4.63
CA LEU A 74 15.66 4.27 -4.22
C LEU A 74 16.59 5.47 -4.41
N TYR A 75 17.90 5.26 -4.36
CA TYR A 75 18.87 6.31 -4.66
C TYR A 75 18.71 6.83 -6.10
N PHE A 76 18.46 5.96 -7.09
CA PHE A 76 18.25 6.36 -8.48
C PHE A 76 16.98 7.20 -8.68
N TRP A 77 16.08 7.23 -7.69
CA TRP A 77 14.89 8.08 -7.68
C TRP A 77 15.07 9.28 -6.75
N SER A 78 16.25 9.44 -6.13
CA SER A 78 16.51 10.53 -5.21
C SER A 78 16.80 11.83 -5.95
N TRP A 79 16.55 12.94 -5.27
CA TRP A 79 16.92 14.28 -5.75
C TRP A 79 18.40 14.40 -6.12
N ASP A 80 19.28 13.80 -5.33
CA ASP A 80 20.72 13.85 -5.61
C ASP A 80 21.08 13.20 -6.93
N TYR A 81 20.45 12.08 -7.27
CA TYR A 81 20.64 11.44 -8.57
C TYR A 81 20.07 12.28 -9.71
N GLU A 82 18.83 12.78 -9.56
CA GLU A 82 18.16 13.63 -10.55
C GLU A 82 18.96 14.91 -10.83
N ARG A 83 19.41 15.58 -9.79
CA ARG A 83 20.25 16.79 -9.90
C ARG A 83 21.54 16.56 -10.65
N ASN A 84 22.21 15.41 -10.44
CA ASN A 84 23.45 15.07 -11.12
C ASN A 84 23.20 14.63 -12.58
N THR A 85 22.06 14.01 -12.84
CA THR A 85 21.69 13.52 -14.19
C THR A 85 21.05 14.60 -15.05
N TYR A 86 20.27 15.48 -14.44
CA TYR A 86 19.54 16.57 -15.10
C TYR A 86 19.89 17.95 -14.52
N PRO A 87 21.04 18.54 -14.89
CA PRO A 87 21.56 19.75 -14.26
C PRO A 87 20.68 20.99 -14.43
N ARG A 88 19.67 20.95 -15.29
CA ARG A 88 18.70 22.06 -15.47
C ARG A 88 17.60 22.05 -14.41
N THR A 89 17.39 20.93 -13.73
CA THR A 89 16.38 20.79 -12.69
C THR A 89 16.86 21.50 -11.43
N ALA A 90 16.09 22.47 -10.96
CA ALA A 90 16.39 23.20 -9.73
C ALA A 90 15.86 22.50 -8.47
N TYR A 91 14.68 21.91 -8.57
CA TYR A 91 14.07 21.10 -7.52
C TYR A 91 13.03 20.14 -8.10
N ILE A 92 12.69 19.13 -7.35
CA ILE A 92 11.64 18.19 -7.68
C ILE A 92 10.57 18.18 -6.59
N GLU A 93 9.36 17.83 -6.99
CA GLU A 93 8.23 17.57 -6.10
C GLU A 93 7.72 16.18 -6.34
N VAL A 94 7.61 15.38 -5.27
CA VAL A 94 7.10 14.02 -5.34
C VAL A 94 5.71 13.98 -4.71
N SER A 95 4.74 13.53 -5.49
CA SER A 95 3.38 13.36 -4.95
C SER A 95 3.35 12.28 -3.86
N PRO A 96 2.30 12.26 -3.01
CA PRO A 96 2.10 11.13 -2.11
C PRO A 96 2.12 9.80 -2.87
N ILE A 97 2.91 8.86 -2.36
CA ILE A 97 3.02 7.51 -2.93
C ILE A 97 1.77 6.72 -2.54
N LYS A 98 0.99 6.32 -3.53
CA LYS A 98 -0.25 5.57 -3.33
C LYS A 98 -0.01 4.09 -3.56
N ILE A 99 -0.45 3.26 -2.62
CA ILE A 99 -0.48 1.81 -2.80
C ILE A 99 -1.78 1.45 -3.53
N THR A 100 -1.64 0.80 -4.68
CA THR A 100 -2.77 0.29 -5.47
C THR A 100 -3.01 -1.20 -5.22
N ASN A 101 -1.97 -1.94 -4.82
CA ASN A 101 -2.09 -3.35 -4.45
C ASN A 101 -1.00 -3.74 -3.45
N ILE A 102 -1.30 -4.72 -2.59
CA ILE A 102 -0.35 -5.36 -1.67
C ILE A 102 -0.50 -6.87 -1.83
N ILE A 103 0.61 -7.52 -2.13
CA ILE A 103 0.73 -8.98 -2.10
C ILE A 103 1.68 -9.31 -0.96
N SER A 104 1.13 -9.80 0.16
CA SER A 104 1.94 -10.25 1.29
C SER A 104 2.36 -11.70 1.06
N ASP A 105 3.66 -11.93 1.05
CA ASP A 105 4.27 -13.25 0.94
C ASP A 105 4.44 -13.90 2.32
N SER A 106 4.72 -13.06 3.33
CA SER A 106 4.88 -13.46 4.73
C SER A 106 4.66 -12.26 5.66
N SER A 107 4.83 -12.45 6.96
CA SER A 107 4.73 -11.37 7.95
C SER A 107 5.84 -10.31 7.81
N ASP A 108 6.90 -10.63 7.09
CA ASP A 108 8.14 -9.84 6.96
C ASP A 108 8.49 -9.48 5.51
N ARG A 109 7.69 -9.90 4.53
CA ARG A 109 7.87 -9.61 3.11
C ARG A 109 6.56 -9.28 2.42
N ALA A 110 6.62 -8.28 1.53
CA ALA A 110 5.48 -7.94 0.69
C ALA A 110 5.95 -7.36 -0.66
N ILE A 111 5.07 -7.41 -1.64
CA ILE A 111 5.20 -6.70 -2.90
C ILE A 111 4.11 -5.62 -2.90
N LEU A 112 4.53 -4.37 -2.96
CA LEU A 112 3.65 -3.22 -3.08
C LEU A 112 3.57 -2.82 -4.55
N THR A 113 2.38 -2.66 -5.07
CA THR A 113 2.19 -1.94 -6.33
C THR A 113 1.90 -0.49 -5.97
N VAL A 114 2.76 0.42 -6.43
CA VAL A 114 2.68 1.83 -6.06
C VAL A 114 2.56 2.73 -7.29
N SER A 115 1.92 3.88 -7.10
CA SER A 115 1.80 4.92 -8.11
C SER A 115 2.04 6.28 -7.48
N PHE A 116 2.84 7.10 -8.15
CA PHE A 116 3.17 8.47 -7.77
C PHE A 116 3.61 9.23 -9.03
N HIS A 117 3.85 10.53 -8.90
CA HIS A 117 4.46 11.33 -9.95
C HIS A 117 5.54 12.22 -9.39
N ILE A 118 6.53 12.50 -10.22
CA ILE A 118 7.64 13.40 -9.95
C ILE A 118 7.50 14.58 -10.90
N ILE A 119 7.46 15.78 -10.36
CA ILE A 119 7.45 17.02 -11.13
C ILE A 119 8.83 17.65 -10.99
N GLN A 120 9.42 17.99 -12.12
CA GLN A 120 10.70 18.68 -12.17
C GLN A 120 10.47 20.16 -12.48
N TYR A 121 11.15 21.02 -11.77
CA TYR A 121 11.06 22.46 -11.92
C TYR A 121 12.42 23.06 -12.25
N ARG A 122 12.42 24.07 -13.11
CA ARG A 122 13.58 24.91 -13.41
C ARG A 122 13.80 25.96 -12.33
N ALA A 123 14.95 26.65 -12.39
CA ALA A 123 15.31 27.70 -11.44
C ALA A 123 14.36 28.91 -11.46
N ASP A 124 13.67 29.14 -12.56
CA ASP A 124 12.64 30.17 -12.69
C ASP A 124 11.29 29.78 -12.11
N GLY A 125 11.20 28.55 -11.56
CA GLY A 125 9.97 27.99 -11.00
C GLY A 125 9.01 27.40 -12.02
N GLU A 126 9.35 27.45 -13.33
CA GLU A 126 8.53 26.82 -14.35
C GLU A 126 8.72 25.30 -14.33
N ARG A 127 7.60 24.61 -14.59
CA ARG A 127 7.61 23.15 -14.69
C ARG A 127 8.35 22.73 -15.95
N ASP A 128 9.38 21.92 -15.80
CA ASP A 128 10.17 21.39 -16.90
C ASP A 128 9.60 20.06 -17.39
N SER A 129 9.34 19.12 -16.48
CA SER A 129 8.80 17.82 -16.84
C SER A 129 7.91 17.22 -15.75
N CYS A 130 7.22 16.14 -16.10
CA CYS A 130 6.49 15.32 -15.13
C CYS A 130 6.59 13.86 -15.53
N LEU A 131 7.12 13.06 -14.62
CA LEU A 131 7.21 11.63 -14.75
C LEU A 131 6.07 10.98 -13.97
N TYR A 132 5.25 10.20 -14.65
CA TYR A 132 4.19 9.40 -14.04
C TYR A 132 4.70 7.97 -13.81
N CYS A 133 4.85 7.61 -12.55
CA CYS A 133 5.26 6.28 -12.12
C CYS A 133 4.01 5.49 -11.73
N THR A 134 3.49 4.70 -12.65
CA THR A 134 2.28 3.91 -12.42
C THR A 134 2.62 2.42 -12.33
N ASP A 135 1.94 1.72 -11.41
CA ASP A 135 2.07 0.27 -11.26
C ASP A 135 3.50 -0.25 -11.02
N ASN A 136 4.36 0.58 -10.42
CA ASN A 136 5.70 0.14 -10.04
C ASN A 136 5.61 -0.89 -8.92
N LYS A 137 6.38 -1.96 -9.03
CA LYS A 137 6.45 -2.99 -7.99
C LYS A 137 7.62 -2.74 -7.07
N TRP A 138 7.33 -2.49 -5.81
CA TRP A 138 8.31 -2.35 -4.75
C TRP A 138 8.33 -3.63 -3.91
N TYR A 139 9.44 -4.31 -3.91
CA TYR A 139 9.67 -5.47 -3.07
C TYR A 139 10.21 -4.99 -1.74
N VAL A 140 9.45 -5.23 -0.68
CA VAL A 140 9.74 -4.74 0.66
C VAL A 140 9.93 -5.90 1.64
N ARG A 141 10.82 -5.71 2.60
CA ARG A 141 11.03 -6.65 3.69
C ARG A 141 11.22 -5.91 5.01
N LYS A 142 10.98 -6.60 6.12
CA LYS A 142 11.33 -6.10 7.45
C LYS A 142 12.82 -6.28 7.72
N ASN A 143 13.44 -5.23 8.23
CA ASN A 143 14.75 -5.26 8.86
C ASN A 143 14.58 -4.79 10.30
N GLY A 144 14.54 -5.73 11.26
CA GLY A 144 14.07 -5.46 12.61
C GLY A 144 12.62 -4.96 12.62
N ASN A 145 12.38 -3.77 13.16
CA ASN A 145 11.04 -3.15 13.22
C ASN A 145 10.71 -2.23 12.05
N ARG A 146 11.57 -2.15 11.03
CA ARG A 146 11.39 -1.24 9.90
C ARG A 146 11.20 -2.00 8.61
N TRP A 147 10.30 -1.50 7.77
CA TRP A 147 10.21 -1.95 6.38
C TRP A 147 11.26 -1.22 5.54
N ILE A 148 11.91 -1.97 4.64
CA ILE A 148 12.88 -1.46 3.65
C ILE A 148 12.48 -1.94 2.26
N VAL A 149 12.77 -1.11 1.24
CA VAL A 149 12.63 -1.51 -0.17
C VAL A 149 13.93 -2.15 -0.59
N TYR A 150 13.90 -3.38 -1.08
CA TYR A 150 15.11 -4.08 -1.51
C TYR A 150 15.17 -4.32 -3.03
N LYS A 151 14.10 -4.04 -3.75
CA LYS A 151 14.05 -4.10 -5.21
C LYS A 151 12.88 -3.27 -5.72
N ILE A 152 13.07 -2.58 -6.84
CA ILE A 152 12.03 -1.87 -7.58
C ILE A 152 11.98 -2.43 -9.00
N GLU A 153 10.81 -2.75 -9.47
CA GLU A 153 10.54 -3.06 -10.88
C GLU A 153 9.61 -1.99 -11.44
N THR A 154 10.11 -1.25 -12.41
CA THR A 154 9.31 -0.29 -13.16
C THR A 154 8.67 -1.00 -14.35
N LYS A 155 7.43 -0.64 -14.66
CA LYS A 155 6.85 -1.03 -15.94
C LYS A 155 7.51 -0.19 -17.04
N PRO A 156 8.00 -0.83 -18.13
CA PRO A 156 8.52 -0.12 -19.29
C PRO A 156 7.41 0.71 -19.97
#